data_aaefcf938ac023d4cc0a60c8af700941
#
_entry.id   aaefcf938ac023d4cc0a60c8af700941
#
_cell.length_a   1.000
_cell.length_b   1.000
_cell.length_c   1.000
_cell.angle_alpha   90.00
_cell.angle_beta   90.00
_cell.angle_gamma   90.00
#
_symmetry.space_group_name_H-M   'P 1'
#
loop_
_entity.id
_entity.type
_entity.pdbx_description
1 polymer ?
#
loop_
_entity_poly.entity_id
_entity_poly.type
_entity_poly.pdbx_seq_one_letter_code
_entity_poly.pdbx_strand_id
1 'polypeptide(L)'
;MNLKRLTYRSIATGLNALSYLAPARAGRYAFQLFATPPPPRIRSKEQAFLDTATRVDRQLGNYRVPVYQWGDANAPICVTAYGWGYNAGRWRHFVPALVEAGYRVIAFDPPGHGHSKAPRFLTYPIMAEIEVELIRSLGGVELVLAHSFGGSCLVEALTRLPEGLRPRRMCLMAIVSEVRWLFAGFAQFMGFREVVYQQMQRRIEELTGRKLDEFDVALVADRLRDIPTLLVHDPQDGVTAYRNALRNHSHWRGSWLYSPEGAGHHLGTAEVTRNILDWLTTQGGGAAGWKQNTGGIAPLPAVVDPRDMEVDGVTNFYG
;
A
#
# COMPACT_ATOMS: atom_id res chain seq x y z
N MET A 1 5.17 -29.61 8.56
CA MET A 1 4.90 -28.35 9.30
C MET A 1 5.98 -27.35 8.90
N ASN A 2 5.62 -26.18 8.35
CA ASN A 2 6.58 -25.21 7.80
C ASN A 2 7.41 -24.60 8.95
N LEU A 3 8.74 -24.63 8.87
CA LEU A 3 9.69 -24.13 9.88
C LEU A 3 9.40 -22.66 10.26
N LYS A 4 9.05 -21.83 9.30
CA LYS A 4 8.63 -20.44 9.52
C LYS A 4 7.43 -20.34 10.48
N ARG A 5 6.40 -21.17 10.27
CA ARG A 5 5.19 -21.17 11.12
C ARG A 5 5.51 -21.59 12.57
N LEU A 6 6.46 -22.51 12.75
CA LEU A 6 6.95 -22.89 14.07
C LEU A 6 7.66 -21.73 14.77
N THR A 7 8.54 -21.02 14.05
CA THR A 7 9.25 -19.84 14.57
C THR A 7 8.26 -18.74 15.01
N TYR A 8 7.27 -18.41 14.18
CA TYR A 8 6.24 -17.42 14.54
C TYR A 8 5.44 -17.85 15.79
N ARG A 9 5.07 -19.12 15.89
CA ARG A 9 4.38 -19.63 17.08
C ARG A 9 5.23 -19.53 18.34
N SER A 10 6.53 -19.86 18.28
CA SER A 10 7.43 -19.75 19.43
C SER A 10 7.58 -18.28 19.88
N ILE A 11 7.73 -17.35 18.95
CA ILE A 11 7.77 -15.90 19.26
C ILE A 11 6.44 -15.47 19.92
N ALA A 12 5.32 -15.87 19.35
CA ALA A 12 4.01 -15.52 19.87
C ALA A 12 3.79 -16.06 21.29
N THR A 13 4.18 -17.32 21.57
CA THR A 13 4.12 -17.90 22.90
C THR A 13 4.96 -17.09 23.91
N GLY A 14 6.19 -16.70 23.53
CA GLY A 14 7.04 -15.86 24.37
C GLY A 14 6.43 -14.48 24.65
N LEU A 15 5.86 -13.81 23.64
CA LEU A 15 5.22 -12.50 23.82
C LEU A 15 3.92 -12.61 24.61
N ASN A 16 3.14 -13.65 24.43
CA ASN A 16 1.95 -13.92 25.24
C ASN A 16 2.33 -14.17 26.70
N ALA A 17 3.38 -14.93 26.99
CA ALA A 17 3.89 -15.13 28.35
C ALA A 17 4.41 -13.81 28.95
N LEU A 18 5.19 -13.04 28.22
CA LEU A 18 5.69 -11.72 28.64
C LEU A 18 4.54 -10.77 28.99
N SER A 19 3.39 -10.89 28.30
CA SER A 19 2.26 -10.00 28.52
C SER A 19 1.60 -10.12 29.89
N TYR A 20 1.86 -11.19 30.65
CA TYR A 20 1.40 -11.30 32.04
C TYR A 20 2.20 -10.43 33.01
N LEU A 21 3.48 -10.20 32.72
CA LEU A 21 4.39 -9.44 33.60
C LEU A 21 4.64 -8.01 33.08
N ALA A 22 4.68 -7.85 31.78
CA ALA A 22 5.04 -6.58 31.13
C ALA A 22 4.26 -6.36 29.82
N PRO A 23 2.93 -6.12 29.88
CA PRO A 23 2.06 -6.06 28.72
C PRO A 23 2.52 -4.99 27.69
N ALA A 24 2.94 -3.82 28.16
CA ALA A 24 3.44 -2.76 27.26
C ALA A 24 4.73 -3.14 26.52
N ARG A 25 5.62 -3.95 27.12
CA ARG A 25 6.81 -4.47 26.45
C ARG A 25 6.42 -5.52 25.40
N ALA A 26 5.52 -6.43 25.75
CA ALA A 26 5.03 -7.44 24.82
C ALA A 26 4.40 -6.78 23.59
N GLY A 27 3.54 -5.77 23.76
CA GLY A 27 2.94 -5.02 22.66
C GLY A 27 3.95 -4.27 21.80
N ARG A 28 4.98 -3.65 22.39
CA ARG A 28 6.05 -2.99 21.63
C ARG A 28 6.84 -3.97 20.74
N TYR A 29 7.18 -5.15 21.26
CA TYR A 29 7.85 -6.18 20.47
C TYR A 29 6.95 -6.76 19.39
N ALA A 30 5.68 -6.99 19.68
CA ALA A 30 4.70 -7.44 18.70
C ALA A 30 4.50 -6.39 17.59
N PHE A 31 4.40 -5.11 17.93
CA PHE A 31 4.34 -4.01 16.97
C PHE A 31 5.62 -3.90 16.12
N GLN A 32 6.79 -4.02 16.73
CA GLN A 32 8.05 -4.01 15.99
C GLN A 32 8.12 -5.18 14.98
N LEU A 33 7.66 -6.36 15.40
CA LEU A 33 7.60 -7.51 14.50
C LEU A 33 6.63 -7.26 13.32
N PHE A 34 5.45 -6.70 13.59
CA PHE A 34 4.48 -6.28 12.58
C PHE A 34 5.09 -5.27 11.59
N ALA A 35 5.80 -4.26 12.10
CA ALA A 35 6.38 -3.17 11.32
C ALA A 35 7.73 -3.53 10.65
N THR A 36 8.21 -4.77 10.80
CA THR A 36 9.47 -5.22 10.20
C THR A 36 9.19 -5.98 8.91
N PRO A 37 9.46 -5.39 7.73
CA PRO A 37 9.29 -6.09 6.47
C PRO A 37 10.21 -7.31 6.37
N PRO A 38 9.84 -8.33 5.56
CA PRO A 38 10.71 -9.47 5.31
C PRO A 38 12.05 -9.00 4.70
N PRO A 39 13.12 -9.80 4.79
CA PRO A 39 14.38 -9.46 4.11
C PRO A 39 14.15 -9.16 2.63
N PRO A 40 14.71 -8.06 2.11
CA PRO A 40 14.54 -7.69 0.71
C PRO A 40 14.97 -8.83 -0.23
N ARG A 41 14.17 -9.07 -1.26
CA ARG A 41 14.46 -10.07 -2.29
C ARG A 41 14.23 -9.45 -3.66
N ILE A 42 15.29 -9.33 -4.44
CA ILE A 42 15.24 -8.81 -5.81
C ILE A 42 15.58 -9.98 -6.75
N ARG A 43 14.68 -10.26 -7.68
CA ARG A 43 14.88 -11.33 -8.67
C ARG A 43 15.73 -10.79 -9.81
N SER A 44 16.45 -11.69 -10.55
CA SER A 44 17.33 -11.27 -11.64
C SER A 44 16.64 -10.42 -12.70
N LYS A 45 15.39 -10.72 -13.05
CA LYS A 45 14.60 -9.91 -14.01
C LYS A 45 14.24 -8.53 -13.47
N GLU A 46 14.02 -8.41 -12.15
CA GLU A 46 13.77 -7.14 -11.48
C GLU A 46 15.05 -6.32 -11.43
N GLN A 47 16.18 -6.95 -11.08
CA GLN A 47 17.48 -6.28 -11.07
C GLN A 47 17.85 -5.76 -12.46
N ALA A 48 17.77 -6.60 -13.50
CA ALA A 48 18.06 -6.19 -14.87
C ALA A 48 17.21 -5.00 -15.33
N PHE A 49 15.94 -4.93 -14.88
CA PHE A 49 15.08 -3.78 -15.13
C PHE A 49 15.52 -2.55 -14.33
N LEU A 50 15.82 -2.70 -13.04
CA LEU A 50 16.29 -1.60 -12.19
C LEU A 50 17.62 -1.00 -12.70
N ASP A 51 18.48 -1.80 -13.31
CA ASP A 51 19.75 -1.37 -13.90
C ASP A 51 19.55 -0.44 -15.12
N THR A 52 18.35 -0.39 -15.72
CA THR A 52 18.01 0.56 -16.80
C THR A 52 17.61 1.96 -16.28
N ALA A 53 17.43 2.11 -14.97
CA ALA A 53 17.03 3.37 -14.37
C ALA A 53 18.21 4.29 -14.07
N THR A 54 17.96 5.60 -14.09
CA THR A 54 18.79 6.53 -13.32
C THR A 54 18.42 6.41 -11.85
N ARG A 55 19.36 5.94 -11.01
CA ARG A 55 19.16 5.79 -9.58
C ARG A 55 19.83 6.91 -8.80
N VAL A 56 19.09 7.51 -7.87
CA VAL A 56 19.59 8.52 -6.92
C VAL A 56 19.05 8.21 -5.52
N ASP A 57 19.93 8.15 -4.53
CA ASP A 57 19.49 8.04 -3.14
C ASP A 57 19.05 9.44 -2.64
N ARG A 58 17.78 9.58 -2.26
CA ARG A 58 17.19 10.82 -1.76
C ARG A 58 16.93 10.77 -0.26
N GLN A 59 17.12 11.89 0.42
CA GLN A 59 16.64 12.09 1.77
C GLN A 59 15.16 12.46 1.71
N LEU A 60 14.28 11.58 2.23
CA LEU A 60 12.83 11.78 2.31
C LEU A 60 12.41 11.62 3.76
N GLY A 61 12.06 12.72 4.42
CA GLY A 61 11.90 12.76 5.86
C GLY A 61 13.19 12.31 6.56
N ASN A 62 13.08 11.38 7.49
CA ASN A 62 14.21 10.84 8.26
C ASN A 62 14.94 9.69 7.55
N TYR A 63 14.59 9.34 6.31
CA TYR A 63 15.11 8.17 5.63
C TYR A 63 15.81 8.53 4.33
N ARG A 64 16.96 7.90 4.10
CA ARG A 64 17.65 7.93 2.81
C ARG A 64 17.22 6.69 2.02
N VAL A 65 16.50 6.90 0.92
CA VAL A 65 15.92 5.83 0.11
C VAL A 65 16.35 5.93 -1.34
N PRO A 66 16.57 4.79 -2.02
CA PRO A 66 16.82 4.76 -3.45
C PRO A 66 15.56 5.17 -4.21
N VAL A 67 15.73 6.11 -5.13
CA VAL A 67 14.72 6.57 -6.07
C VAL A 67 15.22 6.27 -7.48
N TYR A 68 14.37 5.65 -8.28
CA TYR A 68 14.63 5.23 -9.65
C TYR A 68 13.83 6.09 -10.61
N GLN A 69 14.43 6.43 -11.74
CA GLN A 69 13.82 7.26 -12.75
C GLN A 69 14.03 6.67 -14.13
N TRP A 70 12.97 6.70 -14.95
CA TRP A 70 12.97 6.38 -16.36
C TRP A 70 12.27 7.48 -17.16
N GLY A 71 12.62 7.66 -18.40
CA GLY A 71 12.06 8.68 -19.30
C GLY A 71 12.77 10.04 -19.23
N ASP A 72 12.28 11.00 -20.03
CA ASP A 72 12.84 12.35 -20.12
C ASP A 72 12.70 13.11 -18.81
N ALA A 73 13.73 13.84 -18.42
CA ALA A 73 13.76 14.59 -17.16
C ALA A 73 12.70 15.71 -17.08
N ASN A 74 12.27 16.23 -18.23
CA ASN A 74 11.29 17.32 -18.34
C ASN A 74 9.86 16.82 -18.60
N ALA A 75 9.67 15.50 -18.79
CA ALA A 75 8.36 14.93 -19.05
C ALA A 75 7.45 14.96 -17.80
N PRO A 76 6.12 14.95 -17.98
CA PRO A 76 5.15 14.83 -16.89
C PRO A 76 5.43 13.59 -16.03
N ILE A 77 5.29 13.75 -14.70
CA ILE A 77 5.75 12.74 -13.77
C ILE A 77 4.63 11.74 -13.45
N CYS A 78 4.95 10.43 -13.55
CA CYS A 78 4.18 9.34 -12.99
C CYS A 78 4.92 8.77 -11.76
N VAL A 79 4.35 8.90 -10.56
CA VAL A 79 4.89 8.26 -9.36
C VAL A 79 4.27 6.89 -9.18
N THR A 80 5.12 5.92 -8.82
CA THR A 80 4.68 4.55 -8.52
C THR A 80 5.03 4.15 -7.10
N ALA A 81 4.09 3.51 -6.38
CA ALA A 81 4.27 2.98 -5.03
C ALA A 81 3.80 1.52 -4.95
N TYR A 82 4.62 0.64 -4.39
CA TYR A 82 4.32 -0.80 -4.32
C TYR A 82 4.04 -1.27 -2.88
N GLY A 83 3.53 -2.51 -2.77
CA GLY A 83 3.13 -3.13 -1.52
C GLY A 83 4.27 -3.72 -0.70
N TRP A 84 3.93 -4.26 0.46
CA TRP A 84 4.82 -4.85 1.45
C TRP A 84 5.66 -6.00 0.90
N GLY A 85 6.97 -5.98 1.21
CA GLY A 85 7.88 -7.06 0.84
C GLY A 85 8.36 -7.08 -0.62
N TYR A 86 8.02 -6.08 -1.43
CA TYR A 86 8.43 -5.97 -2.83
C TYR A 86 9.64 -5.04 -3.04
N ASN A 87 9.87 -4.65 -4.29
CA ASN A 87 10.88 -3.70 -4.73
C ASN A 87 10.40 -2.93 -5.97
N ALA A 88 11.07 -1.84 -6.33
CA ALA A 88 10.68 -0.99 -7.46
C ALA A 88 10.69 -1.73 -8.82
N GLY A 89 11.41 -2.84 -8.94
CA GLY A 89 11.41 -3.70 -10.13
C GLY A 89 10.06 -4.38 -10.44
N ARG A 90 9.08 -4.30 -9.51
CA ARG A 90 7.71 -4.68 -9.76
C ARG A 90 7.11 -3.98 -10.97
N TRP A 91 7.48 -2.75 -11.21
CA TRP A 91 6.87 -1.89 -12.22
C TRP A 91 7.37 -2.13 -13.66
N ARG A 92 8.25 -3.14 -13.86
CA ARG A 92 8.85 -3.48 -15.17
C ARG A 92 7.85 -3.70 -16.31
N HIS A 93 6.60 -4.04 -16.01
CA HIS A 93 5.56 -4.26 -17.01
C HIS A 93 4.79 -2.98 -17.37
N PHE A 94 4.86 -1.94 -16.54
CA PHE A 94 4.16 -0.68 -16.74
C PHE A 94 5.09 0.43 -17.24
N VAL A 95 6.30 0.50 -16.70
CA VAL A 95 7.24 1.60 -16.94
C VAL A 95 7.58 1.79 -18.43
N PRO A 96 7.89 0.74 -19.22
CA PRO A 96 8.21 0.94 -20.63
C PRO A 96 7.08 1.65 -21.40
N ALA A 97 5.85 1.23 -21.23
CA ALA A 97 4.70 1.83 -21.91
C ALA A 97 4.39 3.26 -21.41
N LEU A 98 4.58 3.53 -20.12
CA LEU A 98 4.43 4.89 -19.59
C LEU A 98 5.50 5.84 -20.12
N VAL A 99 6.74 5.37 -20.26
CA VAL A 99 7.83 6.15 -20.86
C VAL A 99 7.56 6.39 -22.36
N GLU A 100 7.09 5.37 -23.09
CA GLU A 100 6.69 5.50 -24.50
C GLU A 100 5.53 6.50 -24.67
N ALA A 101 4.60 6.53 -23.69
CA ALA A 101 3.52 7.51 -23.66
C ALA A 101 3.97 8.93 -23.22
N GLY A 102 5.27 9.15 -23.05
CA GLY A 102 5.86 10.46 -22.77
C GLY A 102 5.90 10.85 -21.30
N TYR A 103 5.84 9.89 -20.38
CA TYR A 103 5.94 10.16 -18.94
C TYR A 103 7.35 9.89 -18.40
N ARG A 104 7.75 10.68 -17.42
CA ARG A 104 8.86 10.41 -16.52
C ARG A 104 8.36 9.57 -15.37
N VAL A 105 8.79 8.31 -15.28
CA VAL A 105 8.32 7.40 -14.23
C VAL A 105 9.30 7.40 -13.05
N ILE A 106 8.76 7.59 -11.85
CA ILE A 106 9.50 7.60 -10.59
C ILE A 106 9.02 6.44 -9.72
N ALA A 107 9.95 5.59 -9.29
CA ALA A 107 9.73 4.56 -8.29
C ALA A 107 10.77 4.70 -7.16
N PHE A 108 10.51 4.07 -6.00
CA PHE A 108 11.42 4.15 -4.86
C PHE A 108 11.34 2.87 -4.02
N ASP A 109 12.41 2.60 -3.25
CA ASP A 109 12.45 1.50 -2.29
C ASP A 109 12.40 2.07 -0.86
N PRO A 110 11.28 1.98 -0.13
CA PRO A 110 11.16 2.46 1.24
C PRO A 110 11.98 1.63 2.22
N PRO A 111 12.12 2.05 3.50
CA PRO A 111 12.87 1.32 4.52
C PRO A 111 12.54 -0.18 4.56
N GLY A 112 13.58 -1.00 4.54
CA GLY A 112 13.49 -2.47 4.57
C GLY A 112 13.06 -3.14 3.27
N HIS A 113 12.94 -2.41 2.16
CA HIS A 113 12.53 -2.93 0.86
C HIS A 113 13.63 -2.72 -0.20
N GLY A 114 13.61 -3.56 -1.23
CA GLY A 114 14.48 -3.44 -2.40
C GLY A 114 15.94 -3.18 -2.04
N HIS A 115 16.54 -2.14 -2.61
CA HIS A 115 17.91 -1.71 -2.31
C HIS A 115 18.03 -0.70 -1.17
N SER A 116 16.98 -0.43 -0.41
CA SER A 116 17.04 0.48 0.72
C SER A 116 18.01 -0.04 1.78
N LYS A 117 18.95 0.82 2.21
CA LYS A 117 19.86 0.56 3.32
C LYS A 117 19.34 1.07 4.67
N ALA A 118 18.16 1.70 4.66
CA ALA A 118 17.51 2.17 5.89
C ALA A 118 17.09 0.98 6.77
N PRO A 119 16.96 1.18 8.08
CA PRO A 119 16.51 0.13 9.00
C PRO A 119 15.22 -0.53 8.51
N ARG A 120 15.12 -1.84 8.70
CA ARG A 120 13.93 -2.63 8.34
C ARG A 120 12.80 -2.38 9.34
N PHE A 121 12.25 -1.18 9.27
CA PHE A 121 11.11 -0.74 10.06
C PHE A 121 10.28 0.21 9.21
N LEU A 122 9.05 -0.16 8.91
CA LEU A 122 8.14 0.63 8.10
C LEU A 122 6.73 0.54 8.70
N THR A 123 6.07 1.68 8.82
CA THR A 123 4.68 1.79 9.24
C THR A 123 3.90 2.58 8.20
N TYR A 124 2.58 2.53 8.27
CA TYR A 124 1.71 3.32 7.41
C TYR A 124 2.04 4.82 7.44
N PRO A 125 2.19 5.48 8.62
CA PRO A 125 2.57 6.91 8.67
C PRO A 125 3.96 7.20 8.10
N ILE A 126 4.94 6.31 8.30
CA ILE A 126 6.30 6.49 7.74
C ILE A 126 6.26 6.42 6.23
N MET A 127 5.53 5.46 5.65
CA MET A 127 5.40 5.33 4.20
C MET A 127 4.71 6.56 3.61
N ALA A 128 3.59 7.00 4.20
CA ALA A 128 2.88 8.19 3.77
C ALA A 128 3.75 9.47 3.85
N GLU A 129 4.60 9.60 4.88
CA GLU A 129 5.55 10.72 4.99
C GLU A 129 6.58 10.70 3.86
N ILE A 130 7.17 9.55 3.57
CA ILE A 130 8.12 9.37 2.45
C ILE A 130 7.47 9.77 1.13
N GLU A 131 6.23 9.37 0.90
CA GLU A 131 5.47 9.69 -0.32
C GLU A 131 5.14 11.18 -0.43
N VAL A 132 4.78 11.83 0.69
CA VAL A 132 4.61 13.29 0.74
C VAL A 132 5.89 14.02 0.36
N GLU A 133 7.01 13.66 1.00
CA GLU A 133 8.30 14.30 0.75
C GLU A 133 8.82 14.02 -0.67
N LEU A 134 8.58 12.82 -1.20
CA LEU A 134 8.91 12.51 -2.59
C LEU A 134 8.15 13.43 -3.55
N ILE A 135 6.82 13.50 -3.44
CA ILE A 135 5.99 14.31 -4.34
C ILE A 135 6.33 15.79 -4.22
N ARG A 136 6.56 16.31 -3.00
CA ARG A 136 7.02 17.69 -2.78
C ARG A 136 8.35 17.96 -3.47
N SER A 137 9.32 17.04 -3.33
CA SER A 137 10.66 17.17 -3.93
C SER A 137 10.65 17.13 -5.47
N LEU A 138 9.57 16.60 -6.06
CA LEU A 138 9.36 16.55 -7.51
C LEU A 138 8.60 17.77 -8.05
N GLY A 139 8.02 18.61 -7.18
CA GLY A 139 7.19 19.74 -7.58
C GLY A 139 5.78 19.36 -8.01
N GLY A 140 5.31 18.18 -7.66
CA GLY A 140 4.01 17.61 -8.02
C GLY A 140 4.12 16.42 -8.97
N VAL A 141 2.97 15.83 -9.29
CA VAL A 141 2.89 14.63 -10.13
C VAL A 141 1.68 14.71 -11.08
N GLU A 142 1.80 14.13 -12.26
CA GLU A 142 0.71 14.05 -13.25
C GLU A 142 -0.13 12.79 -13.08
N LEU A 143 0.54 11.65 -12.87
CA LEU A 143 -0.07 10.34 -12.71
C LEU A 143 0.42 9.64 -11.44
N VAL A 144 -0.44 8.77 -10.92
CA VAL A 144 -0.10 7.82 -9.86
C VAL A 144 -0.52 6.41 -10.26
N LEU A 145 0.39 5.45 -10.08
CA LEU A 145 0.12 4.02 -10.17
C LEU A 145 0.61 3.35 -8.89
N ALA A 146 -0.30 2.87 -8.06
CA ALA A 146 0.08 2.34 -6.75
C ALA A 146 -0.60 1.00 -6.44
N HIS A 147 0.04 0.19 -5.60
CA HIS A 147 -0.38 -1.16 -5.29
C HIS A 147 -0.36 -1.46 -3.80
N SER A 148 -1.41 -2.14 -3.31
CA SER A 148 -1.49 -2.72 -1.96
C SER A 148 -1.16 -1.69 -0.88
N PHE A 149 -0.34 -2.03 0.10
CA PHE A 149 0.07 -1.17 1.21
C PHE A 149 0.58 0.21 0.76
N GLY A 150 1.47 0.28 -0.24
CA GLY A 150 1.96 1.56 -0.77
C GLY A 150 0.85 2.42 -1.35
N GLY A 151 -0.12 1.82 -2.06
CA GLY A 151 -1.28 2.56 -2.56
C GLY A 151 -2.18 3.11 -1.45
N SER A 152 -2.38 2.35 -0.37
CA SER A 152 -3.16 2.83 0.78
C SER A 152 -2.48 4.00 1.47
N CYS A 153 -1.15 3.93 1.67
CA CYS A 153 -0.37 5.03 2.25
C CYS A 153 -0.37 6.27 1.36
N LEU A 154 -0.32 6.07 0.04
CA LEU A 154 -0.32 7.17 -0.93
C LEU A 154 -1.64 7.95 -0.91
N VAL A 155 -2.78 7.31 -0.69
CA VAL A 155 -4.06 8.02 -0.50
C VAL A 155 -3.97 8.97 0.69
N GLU A 156 -3.46 8.53 1.82
CA GLU A 156 -3.20 9.40 2.98
C GLU A 156 -2.23 10.54 2.62
N ALA A 157 -1.13 10.23 1.94
CA ALA A 157 -0.12 11.21 1.53
C ALA A 157 -0.74 12.33 0.65
N LEU A 158 -1.55 11.95 -0.34
CA LEU A 158 -2.20 12.89 -1.25
C LEU A 158 -3.16 13.84 -0.52
N THR A 159 -3.84 13.40 0.54
CA THR A 159 -4.71 14.30 1.33
C THR A 159 -3.94 15.36 2.11
N ARG A 160 -2.64 15.15 2.34
CA ARG A 160 -1.73 16.07 3.05
C ARG A 160 -1.01 17.05 2.12
N LEU A 161 -1.17 16.88 0.81
CA LEU A 161 -0.57 17.73 -0.22
C LEU A 161 -1.54 18.81 -0.68
N PRO A 162 -1.05 20.01 -1.04
CA PRO A 162 -1.86 21.00 -1.73
C PRO A 162 -2.30 20.48 -3.12
N GLU A 163 -3.44 20.95 -3.60
CA GLU A 163 -4.05 20.50 -4.86
C GLU A 163 -3.08 20.55 -6.05
N GLY A 164 -2.30 21.63 -6.17
CA GLY A 164 -1.33 21.81 -7.26
C GLY A 164 -0.19 20.79 -7.31
N LEU A 165 -0.01 19.97 -6.27
CA LEU A 165 0.98 18.87 -6.25
C LEU A 165 0.34 17.49 -6.46
N ARG A 166 -1.00 17.41 -6.44
CA ARG A 166 -1.74 16.14 -6.58
C ARG A 166 -1.79 15.68 -8.03
N PRO A 167 -1.96 14.37 -8.27
CA PRO A 167 -2.05 13.83 -9.62
C PRO A 167 -3.35 14.27 -10.31
N ARG A 168 -3.30 14.39 -11.63
CA ARG A 168 -4.52 14.58 -12.44
C ARG A 168 -5.31 13.29 -12.60
N ARG A 169 -4.68 12.13 -12.40
CA ARG A 169 -5.31 10.80 -12.51
C ARG A 169 -4.54 9.77 -11.71
N MET A 170 -5.22 8.77 -11.16
CA MET A 170 -4.55 7.70 -10.44
C MET A 170 -5.21 6.33 -10.63
N CYS A 171 -4.38 5.29 -10.53
CA CYS A 171 -4.80 3.89 -10.48
C CYS A 171 -4.28 3.25 -9.19
N LEU A 172 -5.18 2.67 -8.43
CA LEU A 172 -4.92 2.03 -7.14
C LEU A 172 -5.28 0.54 -7.21
N MET A 173 -4.28 -0.32 -7.12
CA MET A 173 -4.36 -1.76 -7.35
C MET A 173 -4.37 -2.51 -6.01
N ALA A 174 -5.39 -3.31 -5.73
CA ALA A 174 -5.48 -4.19 -4.55
C ALA A 174 -5.15 -3.49 -3.22
N ILE A 175 -5.58 -2.23 -3.04
CA ILE A 175 -5.28 -1.46 -1.84
C ILE A 175 -6.13 -1.91 -0.65
N VAL A 176 -5.54 -1.79 0.55
CA VAL A 176 -6.22 -2.05 1.82
C VAL A 176 -7.06 -0.83 2.20
N SER A 177 -8.28 -1.04 2.68
CA SER A 177 -9.14 0.04 3.16
C SER A 177 -8.76 0.49 4.57
N GLU A 178 -8.69 -0.46 5.50
CA GLU A 178 -8.51 -0.20 6.93
C GLU A 178 -7.20 -0.80 7.46
N VAL A 179 -6.32 0.02 8.03
CA VAL A 179 -5.07 -0.48 8.63
C VAL A 179 -5.34 -1.41 9.82
N ARG A 180 -6.44 -1.19 10.57
CA ARG A 180 -6.81 -2.08 11.68
C ARG A 180 -7.05 -3.52 11.23
N TRP A 181 -7.51 -3.74 9.98
CA TRP A 181 -7.64 -5.09 9.43
C TRP A 181 -6.28 -5.81 9.33
N LEU A 182 -5.22 -5.09 8.95
CA LEU A 182 -3.86 -5.63 8.94
C LEU A 182 -3.38 -5.99 10.35
N PHE A 183 -3.66 -5.13 11.33
CA PHE A 183 -3.30 -5.37 12.74
C PHE A 183 -4.04 -6.59 13.30
N ALA A 184 -5.35 -6.67 13.10
CA ALA A 184 -6.17 -7.78 13.55
C ALA A 184 -5.74 -9.11 12.93
N GLY A 185 -5.56 -9.12 11.61
CA GLY A 185 -5.10 -10.29 10.89
C GLY A 185 -3.70 -10.76 11.32
N PHE A 186 -2.79 -9.84 11.57
CA PHE A 186 -1.47 -10.19 12.10
C PHE A 186 -1.58 -10.78 13.52
N ALA A 187 -2.36 -10.15 14.39
CA ALA A 187 -2.57 -10.66 15.76
C ALA A 187 -3.20 -12.06 15.75
N GLN A 188 -4.16 -12.31 14.87
CA GLN A 188 -4.79 -13.61 14.70
C GLN A 188 -3.81 -14.64 14.12
N PHE A 189 -3.05 -14.29 13.07
CA PHE A 189 -2.02 -15.14 12.49
C PHE A 189 -0.97 -15.59 13.50
N MET A 190 -0.55 -14.67 14.37
CA MET A 190 0.39 -14.92 15.46
C MET A 190 -0.24 -15.66 16.63
N GLY A 191 -1.55 -15.61 16.82
CA GLY A 191 -2.23 -16.12 18.02
C GLY A 191 -1.94 -15.28 19.25
N PHE A 192 -1.89 -13.94 19.10
CA PHE A 192 -1.69 -13.03 20.22
C PHE A 192 -2.91 -12.96 21.12
N ARG A 193 -2.65 -12.84 22.44
CA ARG A 193 -3.67 -12.51 23.42
C ARG A 193 -4.20 -11.09 23.19
N GLU A 194 -5.45 -10.86 23.55
CA GLU A 194 -6.10 -9.55 23.43
C GLU A 194 -5.26 -8.40 24.02
N VAL A 195 -4.65 -8.62 25.19
CA VAL A 195 -3.80 -7.61 25.83
C VAL A 195 -2.58 -7.23 24.96
N VAL A 196 -1.99 -8.17 24.22
CA VAL A 196 -0.88 -7.88 23.32
C VAL A 196 -1.37 -7.05 22.13
N TYR A 197 -2.51 -7.41 21.54
CA TYR A 197 -3.14 -6.68 20.45
C TYR A 197 -3.49 -5.24 20.85
N GLN A 198 -4.11 -5.03 22.01
CA GLN A 198 -4.42 -3.70 22.54
C GLN A 198 -3.14 -2.85 22.76
N GLN A 199 -2.05 -3.46 23.24
CA GLN A 199 -0.78 -2.76 23.41
C GLN A 199 -0.11 -2.43 22.06
N MET A 200 -0.32 -3.24 21.01
CA MET A 200 0.11 -2.87 19.65
C MET A 200 -0.67 -1.64 19.14
N GLN A 201 -1.97 -1.58 19.38
CA GLN A 201 -2.79 -0.40 19.01
C GLN A 201 -2.35 0.85 19.78
N ARG A 202 -2.12 0.74 21.09
CA ARG A 202 -1.57 1.85 21.88
C ARG A 202 -0.23 2.33 21.32
N ARG A 203 0.60 1.40 20.83
CA ARG A 203 1.90 1.78 20.27
C ARG A 203 1.81 2.66 19.04
N ILE A 204 0.87 2.42 18.12
CA ILE A 204 0.67 3.33 16.99
C ILE A 204 0.14 4.69 17.46
N GLU A 205 -0.76 4.72 18.44
CA GLU A 205 -1.26 5.96 19.01
C GLU A 205 -0.15 6.78 19.69
N GLU A 206 0.73 6.15 20.47
CA GLU A 206 1.92 6.79 21.06
C GLU A 206 2.87 7.40 20.01
N LEU A 207 3.04 6.73 18.88
CA LEU A 207 3.96 7.16 17.82
C LEU A 207 3.39 8.28 16.94
N THR A 208 2.07 8.38 16.82
CA THR A 208 1.42 9.23 15.82
C THR A 208 0.47 10.25 16.42
N GLY A 209 0.05 10.08 17.66
CA GLY A 209 -1.05 10.85 18.27
C GLY A 209 -2.43 10.51 17.69
N ARG A 210 -2.54 9.50 16.81
CA ARG A 210 -3.76 9.09 16.13
C ARG A 210 -4.14 7.67 16.50
N LYS A 211 -5.43 7.41 16.63
CA LYS A 211 -5.95 6.05 16.84
C LYS A 211 -5.81 5.21 15.58
N LEU A 212 -5.70 3.89 15.77
CA LEU A 212 -5.55 2.95 14.66
C LEU A 212 -6.70 3.06 13.63
N ASP A 213 -7.92 3.30 14.08
CA ASP A 213 -9.11 3.42 13.24
C ASP A 213 -9.13 4.68 12.34
N GLU A 214 -8.26 5.64 12.62
CA GLU A 214 -8.13 6.84 11.79
C GLU A 214 -7.27 6.62 10.53
N PHE A 215 -6.58 5.47 10.43
CA PHE A 215 -5.81 5.06 9.26
C PHE A 215 -6.71 4.21 8.34
N ASP A 216 -7.59 4.90 7.61
CA ASP A 216 -8.64 4.30 6.81
C ASP A 216 -8.83 5.10 5.51
N VAL A 217 -8.62 4.42 4.40
CA VAL A 217 -8.76 5.01 3.05
C VAL A 217 -10.17 5.56 2.82
N ALA A 218 -11.19 4.83 3.25
CA ALA A 218 -12.58 5.23 3.04
C ALA A 218 -12.96 6.54 3.78
N LEU A 219 -12.31 6.83 4.94
CA LEU A 219 -12.53 8.08 5.68
C LEU A 219 -12.00 9.32 4.96
N VAL A 220 -11.01 9.16 4.10
CA VAL A 220 -10.30 10.27 3.45
C VAL A 220 -10.51 10.33 1.94
N ALA A 221 -11.06 9.28 1.34
CA ALA A 221 -11.22 9.13 -0.10
C ALA A 221 -11.99 10.30 -0.75
N ASP A 222 -13.05 10.78 -0.11
CA ASP A 222 -13.87 11.89 -0.67
C ASP A 222 -13.11 13.23 -0.75
N ARG A 223 -12.00 13.38 -0.03
CA ARG A 223 -11.11 14.55 -0.16
C ARG A 223 -10.33 14.56 -1.48
N LEU A 224 -10.32 13.44 -2.18
CA LEU A 224 -9.65 13.25 -3.47
C LEU A 224 -10.65 12.97 -4.61
N ARG A 225 -11.94 13.26 -4.40
CA ARG A 225 -13.02 12.98 -5.36
C ARG A 225 -12.85 13.68 -6.71
N ASP A 226 -12.12 14.80 -6.72
CA ASP A 226 -11.85 15.57 -7.93
C ASP A 226 -10.74 14.94 -8.80
N ILE A 227 -10.07 13.92 -8.29
CA ILE A 227 -9.05 13.16 -9.01
C ILE A 227 -9.69 11.90 -9.61
N PRO A 228 -9.79 11.77 -10.93
CA PRO A 228 -10.26 10.54 -11.58
C PRO A 228 -9.45 9.35 -11.10
N THR A 229 -10.13 8.41 -10.42
CA THR A 229 -9.50 7.28 -9.73
C THR A 229 -10.03 5.96 -10.24
N LEU A 230 -9.13 5.06 -10.64
CA LEU A 230 -9.43 3.67 -10.93
C LEU A 230 -8.99 2.78 -9.76
N LEU A 231 -9.94 2.07 -9.18
CA LEU A 231 -9.69 0.98 -8.23
C LEU A 231 -9.66 -0.33 -9.01
N VAL A 232 -8.59 -1.10 -8.89
CA VAL A 232 -8.44 -2.42 -9.54
C VAL A 232 -8.27 -3.49 -8.48
N HIS A 233 -9.13 -4.51 -8.49
CA HIS A 233 -9.04 -5.57 -7.49
C HIS A 233 -9.67 -6.86 -8.02
N ASP A 234 -8.93 -7.98 -7.91
CA ASP A 234 -9.45 -9.29 -8.25
C ASP A 234 -10.41 -9.78 -7.15
N PRO A 235 -11.65 -10.19 -7.49
CA PRO A 235 -12.58 -10.77 -6.50
C PRO A 235 -12.03 -12.01 -5.77
N GLN A 236 -11.06 -12.72 -6.36
CA GLN A 236 -10.42 -13.91 -5.82
C GLN A 236 -9.04 -13.61 -5.21
N ASP A 237 -8.74 -12.35 -4.89
CA ASP A 237 -7.48 -11.96 -4.24
C ASP A 237 -7.33 -12.66 -2.88
N GLY A 238 -6.35 -13.58 -2.79
CA GLY A 238 -6.06 -14.35 -1.58
C GLY A 238 -5.14 -13.62 -0.58
N VAL A 239 -4.82 -12.34 -0.78
CA VAL A 239 -3.97 -11.54 0.12
C VAL A 239 -4.74 -10.39 0.75
N THR A 240 -5.42 -9.58 -0.06
CA THR A 240 -6.32 -8.52 0.40
C THR A 240 -7.73 -8.83 -0.06
N ALA A 241 -8.65 -9.02 0.88
CA ALA A 241 -10.02 -9.38 0.56
C ALA A 241 -10.68 -8.32 -0.32
N TYR A 242 -11.43 -8.77 -1.33
CA TYR A 242 -12.13 -7.91 -2.30
C TYR A 242 -13.07 -6.87 -1.66
N ARG A 243 -13.58 -7.13 -0.46
CA ARG A 243 -14.38 -6.17 0.32
C ARG A 243 -13.64 -4.83 0.52
N ASN A 244 -12.29 -4.80 0.52
CA ASN A 244 -11.52 -3.56 0.59
C ASN A 244 -11.82 -2.66 -0.62
N ALA A 245 -11.88 -3.24 -1.82
CA ALA A 245 -12.20 -2.50 -3.04
C ALA A 245 -13.65 -2.01 -3.02
N LEU A 246 -14.60 -2.87 -2.63
CA LEU A 246 -16.01 -2.50 -2.53
C LEU A 246 -16.22 -1.36 -1.53
N ARG A 247 -15.58 -1.45 -0.36
CA ARG A 247 -15.64 -0.41 0.67
C ARG A 247 -15.03 0.90 0.18
N ASN A 248 -13.83 0.88 -0.37
CA ASN A 248 -13.19 2.07 -0.92
C ASN A 248 -14.03 2.69 -2.03
N HIS A 249 -14.54 1.89 -2.97
CA HIS A 249 -15.37 2.36 -4.06
C HIS A 249 -16.67 3.01 -3.56
N SER A 250 -17.36 2.42 -2.58
CA SER A 250 -18.62 2.96 -2.05
C SER A 250 -18.45 4.29 -1.30
N HIS A 251 -17.23 4.59 -0.82
CA HIS A 251 -16.91 5.85 -0.11
C HIS A 251 -16.12 6.84 -0.97
N TRP A 252 -15.83 6.50 -2.21
CA TRP A 252 -15.06 7.35 -3.13
C TRP A 252 -15.90 7.77 -4.33
N ARG A 253 -16.55 8.93 -4.19
CA ARG A 253 -17.39 9.46 -5.27
C ARG A 253 -16.53 9.73 -6.53
N GLY A 254 -17.06 9.33 -7.68
CA GLY A 254 -16.38 9.48 -8.97
C GLY A 254 -15.34 8.41 -9.27
N SER A 255 -15.03 7.52 -8.32
CA SER A 255 -14.11 6.40 -8.59
C SER A 255 -14.71 5.39 -9.57
N TRP A 256 -13.84 4.71 -10.30
CA TRP A 256 -14.15 3.54 -11.13
C TRP A 256 -13.64 2.28 -10.45
N LEU A 257 -14.40 1.18 -10.58
CA LEU A 257 -14.00 -0.14 -10.10
C LEU A 257 -13.88 -1.10 -11.29
N TYR A 258 -12.67 -1.61 -11.49
CA TYR A 258 -12.35 -2.70 -12.40
C TYR A 258 -12.01 -3.96 -11.61
N SER A 259 -12.73 -5.05 -11.87
CA SER A 259 -12.62 -6.31 -11.12
C SER A 259 -12.23 -7.46 -12.05
N PRO A 260 -10.94 -7.55 -12.45
CA PRO A 260 -10.48 -8.67 -13.27
C PRO A 260 -10.49 -9.97 -12.47
N GLU A 261 -10.96 -11.06 -13.06
CA GLU A 261 -10.96 -12.38 -12.44
C GLU A 261 -9.66 -13.15 -12.77
N GLY A 262 -9.13 -13.89 -11.80
CA GLY A 262 -7.97 -14.75 -11.98
C GLY A 262 -6.61 -14.02 -12.10
N ALA A 263 -6.58 -12.71 -11.85
CA ALA A 263 -5.35 -11.92 -11.86
C ALA A 263 -4.61 -11.96 -10.51
N GLY A 264 -5.31 -12.37 -9.44
CA GLY A 264 -4.80 -12.46 -8.07
C GLY A 264 -4.32 -11.11 -7.52
N HIS A 265 -3.67 -11.15 -6.35
CA HIS A 265 -3.18 -9.94 -5.69
C HIS A 265 -2.23 -9.09 -6.53
N HIS A 266 -1.46 -9.75 -7.40
CA HIS A 266 -0.44 -9.05 -8.20
C HIS A 266 -1.01 -8.25 -9.37
N LEU A 267 -2.20 -8.58 -9.87
CA LEU A 267 -2.85 -7.91 -10.99
C LEU A 267 -1.91 -7.76 -12.22
N GLY A 268 -1.03 -8.74 -12.45
CA GLY A 268 0.07 -8.66 -13.41
C GLY A 268 -0.20 -9.32 -14.76
N THR A 269 -1.46 -9.59 -15.13
CA THR A 269 -1.79 -10.13 -16.45
C THR A 269 -1.62 -9.06 -17.54
N ALA A 270 -1.35 -9.48 -18.78
CA ALA A 270 -1.18 -8.55 -19.90
C ALA A 270 -2.45 -7.72 -20.16
N GLU A 271 -3.62 -8.32 -19.99
CA GLU A 271 -4.90 -7.63 -20.13
C GLU A 271 -5.09 -6.54 -19.09
N VAL A 272 -4.91 -6.88 -17.79
CA VAL A 272 -5.01 -5.90 -16.69
C VAL A 272 -4.01 -4.76 -16.86
N THR A 273 -2.77 -5.09 -17.23
CA THR A 273 -1.72 -4.09 -17.49
C THR A 273 -2.16 -3.12 -18.60
N ARG A 274 -2.68 -3.62 -19.72
CA ARG A 274 -3.17 -2.81 -20.82
C ARG A 274 -4.32 -1.89 -20.40
N ASN A 275 -5.34 -2.44 -19.74
CA ASN A 275 -6.49 -1.67 -19.28
C ASN A 275 -6.11 -0.56 -18.31
N ILE A 276 -5.14 -0.80 -17.42
CA ILE A 276 -4.61 0.22 -16.52
C ILE A 276 -3.84 1.30 -17.28
N LEU A 277 -2.99 0.92 -18.23
CA LEU A 277 -2.24 1.86 -19.05
C LEU A 277 -3.19 2.74 -19.90
N ASP A 278 -4.19 2.14 -20.54
CA ASP A 278 -5.21 2.86 -21.28
C ASP A 278 -5.93 3.88 -20.38
N TRP A 279 -6.32 3.49 -19.17
CA TRP A 279 -6.91 4.40 -18.19
C TRP A 279 -5.98 5.57 -17.84
N LEU A 280 -4.72 5.30 -17.57
CA LEU A 280 -3.77 6.33 -17.14
C LEU A 280 -3.42 7.31 -18.27
N THR A 281 -3.30 6.83 -19.50
CA THR A 281 -2.76 7.63 -20.62
C THR A 281 -3.81 8.23 -21.54
N THR A 282 -5.08 7.74 -21.49
CA THR A 282 -6.18 8.30 -22.29
C THR A 282 -7.06 9.21 -21.46
N GLN A 283 -7.78 10.15 -22.10
CA GLN A 283 -8.77 11.01 -21.42
C GLN A 283 -10.16 10.34 -21.30
N GLY A 284 -10.26 9.04 -21.61
CA GLY A 284 -11.52 8.29 -21.57
C GLY A 284 -12.03 8.00 -20.17
N GLY A 285 -13.33 7.71 -20.07
CA GLY A 285 -13.96 7.10 -18.91
C GLY A 285 -13.60 5.61 -18.80
N GLY A 286 -14.19 4.91 -17.85
CA GLY A 286 -13.96 3.46 -17.67
C GLY A 286 -14.40 2.64 -18.90
N ALA A 287 -13.74 1.50 -19.09
CA ALA A 287 -14.08 0.55 -20.14
C ALA A 287 -15.43 -0.14 -19.86
N ALA A 288 -15.97 -0.83 -20.85
CA ALA A 288 -17.20 -1.61 -20.70
C ALA A 288 -17.06 -2.63 -19.56
N GLY A 289 -18.06 -2.68 -18.68
CA GLY A 289 -18.08 -3.54 -17.49
C GLY A 289 -17.45 -2.93 -16.23
N TRP A 290 -16.82 -1.76 -16.31
CA TRP A 290 -16.33 -1.05 -15.11
C TRP A 290 -17.50 -0.31 -14.44
N LYS A 291 -17.45 -0.24 -13.10
CA LYS A 291 -18.50 0.40 -12.30
C LYS A 291 -18.02 1.78 -11.85
N GLN A 292 -18.76 2.83 -12.19
CA GLN A 292 -18.51 4.17 -11.66
C GLN A 292 -19.39 4.43 -10.44
N ASN A 293 -18.81 4.97 -9.39
CA ASN A 293 -19.56 5.48 -8.25
C ASN A 293 -20.13 6.86 -8.57
N THR A 294 -21.37 6.90 -9.05
CA THR A 294 -22.14 8.14 -9.32
C THR A 294 -23.06 8.50 -8.16
N GLY A 295 -23.12 7.68 -7.12
CA GLY A 295 -24.01 7.83 -5.97
C GLY A 295 -23.43 8.69 -4.84
N GLY A 296 -24.19 8.83 -3.77
CA GLY A 296 -23.73 9.39 -2.51
C GLY A 296 -22.76 8.48 -1.79
N ILE A 297 -22.05 9.03 -0.80
CA ILE A 297 -21.19 8.26 0.09
C ILE A 297 -22.09 7.37 0.96
N ALA A 298 -21.84 6.06 0.94
CA ALA A 298 -22.51 5.14 1.85
C ALA A 298 -22.10 5.48 3.31
N PRO A 299 -23.02 5.36 4.28
CA PRO A 299 -22.61 5.48 5.68
C PRO A 299 -21.57 4.40 5.98
N LEU A 300 -20.51 4.78 6.72
CA LEU A 300 -19.53 3.82 7.19
C LEU A 300 -20.25 2.78 8.07
N PRO A 301 -20.06 1.48 7.82
CA PRO A 301 -20.62 0.47 8.69
C PRO A 301 -20.11 0.68 10.12
N ALA A 302 -20.93 0.33 11.10
CA ALA A 302 -20.51 0.33 12.49
C ALA A 302 -19.16 -0.42 12.62
N VAL A 303 -18.30 0.08 13.50
CA VAL A 303 -17.00 -0.55 13.78
C VAL A 303 -17.23 -1.99 14.20
N VAL A 304 -17.01 -2.93 13.30
CA VAL A 304 -17.06 -4.36 13.59
C VAL A 304 -15.83 -4.68 14.42
N ASP A 305 -15.97 -5.50 15.47
CA ASP A 305 -14.80 -5.99 16.22
C ASP A 305 -13.84 -6.65 15.22
N PRO A 306 -12.56 -6.27 15.18
CA PRO A 306 -11.60 -6.84 14.25
C PRO A 306 -11.49 -8.37 14.32
N ARG A 307 -11.89 -8.96 15.44
CA ARG A 307 -11.92 -10.43 15.66
C ARG A 307 -13.08 -11.11 14.92
N ASP A 308 -14.15 -10.37 14.68
CA ASP A 308 -15.31 -10.82 13.91
C ASP A 308 -15.15 -10.52 12.41
N MET A 309 -14.06 -9.82 12.03
CA MET A 309 -13.74 -9.60 10.62
C MET A 309 -13.14 -10.89 10.04
N GLU A 310 -13.70 -11.35 8.92
CA GLU A 310 -13.01 -12.36 8.11
C GLU A 310 -11.65 -11.79 7.70
N VAL A 311 -10.59 -12.33 8.29
CA VAL A 311 -9.21 -11.97 7.99
C VAL A 311 -8.58 -12.92 6.97
N ASP A 312 -9.44 -13.56 6.16
CA ASP A 312 -9.00 -14.38 5.06
C ASP A 312 -8.04 -13.60 4.16
N GLY A 313 -6.89 -14.19 3.89
CA GLY A 313 -5.82 -13.59 3.10
C GLY A 313 -4.69 -12.91 3.90
N VAL A 314 -4.90 -12.41 5.12
CA VAL A 314 -3.81 -11.80 5.92
C VAL A 314 -2.68 -12.79 6.20
N THR A 315 -2.99 -14.07 6.34
CA THR A 315 -1.99 -15.13 6.49
C THR A 315 -1.02 -15.20 5.30
N ASN A 316 -1.47 -14.84 4.09
CA ASN A 316 -0.64 -14.79 2.89
C ASN A 316 0.18 -13.50 2.80
N PHE A 317 -0.17 -12.46 3.56
CA PHE A 317 0.58 -11.21 3.64
C PHE A 317 1.90 -11.37 4.42
N TYR A 318 1.92 -12.28 5.41
CA TYR A 318 3.06 -12.54 6.30
C TYR A 318 3.69 -13.94 6.09
N GLY A 319 3.09 -14.83 5.30
CA GLY A 319 3.47 -16.21 5.06
C GLY A 319 4.66 -16.48 4.12
#